data_d9e532a8e947aceffd64c84a0041fc89
#
_entry.id   d9e532a8e947aceffd64c84a0041fc89
#
_cell.length_a   1.000
_cell.length_b   1.000
_cell.length_c   1.000
_cell.angle_alpha   90.00
_cell.angle_beta   90.00
_cell.angle_gamma   90.00
#
_symmetry.space_group_name_H-M   'P 1'
#
loop_
_entity.id
_entity.type
_entity.pdbx_description
1 polymer ?
#
loop_
_entity_poly.entity_id
_entity_poly.type
_entity_poly.pdbx_seq_one_letter_code
_entity_poly.pdbx_strand_id
1 'polypeptide(L)'
;GYSSAASDVYKRQSIIDGVRLCKAKRYRYANANMEELEKCLQEAQAQRFRIICTDGVFSMDGNVAPMDKICDLAEKYDALVMVDESHSAGVVGATGHGVSELCKTYGRVDIYTGTLGKAFGGALGGFTTGRKEIIDMLRQSSRPYLFSNSLAPSIIGASLEVFKMLKEDNSIHDRLVENVNYFRDKMMAAGFDIKPTQSAICAVMLYDAPLSQRYANRLLEEGIYVTGFYYPVVPKGEARIRVQLSAGHTREQLDKAIAAFVKVGKELGVLK
;
A
#
# COMPACT_ATOMS: atom_id res chain seq x y z
N GLY A 1 -22.56 4.33 -23.72
CA GLY A 1 -22.66 4.79 -22.34
C GLY A 1 -21.29 5.14 -21.76
N TYR A 2 -21.15 6.32 -21.21
CA TYR A 2 -19.88 6.77 -20.65
C TYR A 2 -19.82 6.38 -19.17
N SER A 3 -18.68 5.82 -18.75
CA SER A 3 -18.36 5.54 -17.35
C SER A 3 -17.41 6.59 -16.81
N SER A 4 -17.32 6.75 -15.50
CA SER A 4 -16.32 7.59 -14.85
C SER A 4 -15.49 6.80 -13.86
N ALA A 5 -14.24 7.19 -13.69
CA ALA A 5 -13.35 6.64 -12.69
C ALA A 5 -12.76 7.78 -11.86
N ALA A 6 -12.93 7.73 -10.55
CA ALA A 6 -12.25 8.60 -9.61
C ALA A 6 -11.08 7.85 -8.99
N SER A 7 -9.87 8.39 -9.08
CA SER A 7 -8.68 7.76 -8.51
C SER A 7 -8.02 8.69 -7.50
N ASP A 8 -7.53 8.08 -6.42
CA ASP A 8 -6.65 8.74 -5.46
C ASP A 8 -5.32 9.15 -6.14
N VAL A 9 -4.86 10.36 -5.89
CA VAL A 9 -3.71 10.95 -6.61
C VAL A 9 -2.36 10.52 -6.06
N TYR A 10 -2.31 9.72 -4.99
CA TYR A 10 -1.06 9.35 -4.35
C TYR A 10 -0.35 8.19 -5.08
N LYS A 11 0.19 8.49 -6.27
CA LYS A 11 1.18 7.77 -7.09
C LYS A 11 1.09 6.23 -7.21
N ARG A 12 -0.08 5.65 -7.46
CA ARG A 12 -0.16 4.34 -8.10
C ARG A 12 -0.16 4.52 -9.61
N GLN A 13 1.04 4.49 -10.21
CA GLN A 13 1.21 4.68 -11.64
C GLN A 13 0.35 3.70 -12.44
N SER A 14 0.29 2.43 -12.04
CA SER A 14 -0.50 1.40 -12.73
C SER A 14 -2.01 1.68 -12.74
N ILE A 15 -2.59 2.14 -11.62
CA ILE A 15 -4.01 2.53 -11.57
C ILE A 15 -4.23 3.78 -12.43
N ILE A 16 -3.37 4.80 -12.29
CA ILE A 16 -3.46 6.03 -13.07
C ILE A 16 -3.36 5.73 -14.56
N ASP A 17 -2.42 4.87 -14.98
CA ASP A 17 -2.22 4.51 -16.38
C ASP A 17 -3.38 3.65 -16.89
N GLY A 18 -3.89 2.70 -16.10
CA GLY A 18 -5.10 1.95 -16.44
C GLY A 18 -6.31 2.86 -16.65
N VAL A 19 -6.52 3.84 -15.78
CA VAL A 19 -7.57 4.86 -15.93
C VAL A 19 -7.32 5.76 -17.15
N ARG A 20 -6.07 6.05 -17.49
CA ARG A 20 -5.71 6.83 -18.71
C ARG A 20 -5.98 6.06 -19.99
N LEU A 21 -5.82 4.75 -19.98
CA LEU A 21 -6.06 3.90 -21.16
C LEU A 21 -7.54 3.66 -21.43
N CYS A 22 -8.40 3.84 -20.45
CA CYS A 22 -9.84 3.69 -20.66
C CYS A 22 -10.48 4.96 -21.27
N LYS A 23 -11.68 4.80 -21.86
CA LYS A 23 -12.47 5.91 -22.41
C LYS A 23 -13.36 6.60 -21.37
N ALA A 24 -13.28 6.20 -20.11
CA ALA A 24 -14.07 6.79 -19.03
C ALA A 24 -13.65 8.22 -18.72
N LYS A 25 -14.59 9.04 -18.29
CA LYS A 25 -14.28 10.37 -17.76
C LYS A 25 -13.49 10.19 -16.46
N ARG A 26 -12.39 10.92 -16.32
CA ARG A 26 -11.43 10.76 -15.24
C ARG A 26 -11.56 11.88 -14.23
N TYR A 27 -11.57 11.50 -12.98
CA TYR A 27 -11.55 12.39 -11.84
C TYR A 27 -10.35 12.06 -10.94
N ARG A 28 -9.89 13.02 -10.18
CA ARG A 28 -8.82 12.85 -9.21
C ARG A 28 -9.20 13.56 -7.93
N TYR A 29 -8.87 12.95 -6.81
CA TYR A 29 -9.01 13.54 -5.49
C TYR A 29 -7.72 13.35 -4.70
N ALA A 30 -7.43 14.29 -3.77
CA ALA A 30 -6.25 14.22 -2.93
C ALA A 30 -6.32 13.03 -1.97
N ASN A 31 -5.16 12.48 -1.59
CA ASN A 31 -5.04 11.31 -0.73
C ASN A 31 -5.95 11.44 0.51
N ALA A 32 -6.81 10.45 0.71
CA ALA A 32 -7.76 10.37 1.82
C ALA A 32 -8.69 11.60 1.98
N ASN A 33 -8.83 12.45 0.97
CA ASN A 33 -9.73 13.61 1.00
C ASN A 33 -11.14 13.22 0.56
N MET A 34 -12.00 12.93 1.53
CA MET A 34 -13.37 12.50 1.27
C MET A 34 -14.27 13.59 0.73
N GLU A 35 -14.00 14.85 1.03
CA GLU A 35 -14.75 15.98 0.48
C GLU A 35 -14.51 16.14 -1.02
N GLU A 36 -13.25 16.02 -1.46
CA GLU A 36 -12.92 16.02 -2.88
C GLU A 36 -13.48 14.79 -3.60
N LEU A 37 -13.42 13.60 -2.97
CA LEU A 37 -14.02 12.40 -3.53
C LEU A 37 -15.53 12.60 -3.73
N GLU A 38 -16.23 13.15 -2.74
CA GLU A 38 -17.65 13.41 -2.84
C GLU A 38 -18.00 14.38 -3.97
N LYS A 39 -17.24 15.48 -4.13
CA LYS A 39 -17.40 16.40 -5.27
C LYS A 39 -17.24 15.69 -6.62
N CYS A 40 -16.20 14.84 -6.75
CA CYS A 40 -16.00 14.04 -7.95
C CYS A 40 -17.21 13.14 -8.26
N LEU A 41 -17.78 12.51 -7.23
CA LEU A 41 -18.95 11.65 -7.39
C LEU A 41 -20.22 12.44 -7.75
N GLN A 42 -20.41 13.62 -7.18
CA GLN A 42 -21.49 14.53 -7.54
C GLN A 42 -21.41 14.96 -9.00
N GLU A 43 -20.23 15.35 -9.48
CA GLU A 43 -20.01 15.71 -10.88
C GLU A 43 -20.16 14.52 -11.84
N ALA A 44 -19.97 13.30 -11.35
CA ALA A 44 -20.02 12.07 -12.13
C ALA A 44 -21.44 11.49 -12.28
N GLN A 45 -22.49 12.12 -11.73
CA GLN A 45 -23.84 11.56 -11.71
C GLN A 45 -24.47 11.35 -13.09
N ALA A 46 -24.07 12.12 -14.09
CA ALA A 46 -24.50 11.91 -15.46
C ALA A 46 -23.90 10.66 -16.15
N GLN A 47 -22.92 10.02 -15.53
CA GLN A 47 -22.25 8.83 -16.08
C GLN A 47 -23.03 7.57 -15.74
N ARG A 48 -23.06 6.62 -16.70
CA ARG A 48 -23.78 5.36 -16.55
C ARG A 48 -23.24 4.49 -15.39
N PHE A 49 -21.92 4.41 -15.26
CA PHE A 49 -21.24 3.70 -14.20
C PHE A 49 -20.16 4.59 -13.59
N ARG A 50 -19.93 4.44 -12.32
CA ARG A 50 -18.89 5.11 -11.53
C ARG A 50 -18.04 4.05 -10.84
N ILE A 51 -16.73 4.26 -10.77
CA ILE A 51 -15.81 3.41 -10.04
C ILE A 51 -14.82 4.29 -9.25
N ILE A 52 -14.64 3.97 -7.99
CA ILE A 52 -13.62 4.56 -7.11
C ILE A 52 -12.46 3.58 -7.06
N CYS A 53 -11.24 4.05 -7.36
CA CYS A 53 -10.03 3.23 -7.30
C CYS A 53 -9.05 3.84 -6.29
N THR A 54 -8.59 3.02 -5.34
CA THR A 54 -7.64 3.45 -4.32
C THR A 54 -6.66 2.33 -3.95
N ASP A 55 -5.55 2.71 -3.32
CA ASP A 55 -4.72 1.74 -2.58
C ASP A 55 -5.36 1.49 -1.21
N GLY A 56 -5.21 0.28 -0.68
CA GLY A 56 -5.54 0.00 0.71
C GLY A 56 -4.51 0.58 1.66
N VAL A 57 -3.22 0.35 1.36
CA VAL A 57 -2.08 0.95 2.04
C VAL A 57 -1.19 1.66 1.02
N PHE A 58 -0.93 2.94 1.23
CA PHE A 58 -0.11 3.75 0.34
C PHE A 58 1.38 3.50 0.58
N SER A 59 2.07 3.08 -0.45
CA SER A 59 3.43 2.52 -0.38
C SER A 59 4.51 3.48 0.13
N MET A 60 4.31 4.80 0.02
CA MET A 60 5.34 5.80 0.35
C MET A 60 5.27 6.27 1.80
N ASP A 61 4.10 6.24 2.41
CA ASP A 61 3.84 6.69 3.78
C ASP A 61 3.43 5.56 4.71
N GLY A 62 2.83 4.50 4.16
CA GLY A 62 2.20 3.45 4.93
C GLY A 62 0.81 3.80 5.46
N ASN A 63 0.28 4.97 5.13
CA ASN A 63 -1.07 5.35 5.56
C ASN A 63 -2.12 4.44 4.91
N VAL A 64 -3.20 4.24 5.64
CA VAL A 64 -4.33 3.39 5.25
C VAL A 64 -5.44 4.24 4.65
N ALA A 65 -6.05 3.75 3.57
CA ALA A 65 -7.24 4.38 3.01
C ALA A 65 -8.42 4.29 3.99
N PRO A 66 -9.22 5.36 4.16
CA PRO A 66 -10.43 5.35 4.99
C PRO A 66 -11.57 4.59 4.27
N MET A 67 -11.43 3.25 4.18
CA MET A 67 -12.31 2.41 3.36
C MET A 67 -13.77 2.43 3.81
N ASP A 68 -14.03 2.59 5.09
CA ASP A 68 -15.37 2.80 5.63
C ASP A 68 -16.07 3.99 4.97
N LYS A 69 -15.42 5.15 4.97
CA LYS A 69 -15.93 6.39 4.36
C LYS A 69 -16.01 6.31 2.83
N ILE A 70 -15.02 5.65 2.21
CA ILE A 70 -15.05 5.43 0.75
C ILE A 70 -16.26 4.57 0.37
N CYS A 71 -16.52 3.49 1.10
CA CYS A 71 -17.67 2.64 0.87
C CYS A 71 -19.01 3.37 1.14
N ASP A 72 -19.08 4.21 2.18
CA ASP A 72 -20.27 5.04 2.47
C ASP A 72 -20.59 5.98 1.29
N LEU A 73 -19.57 6.63 0.73
CA LEU A 73 -19.73 7.48 -0.45
C LEU A 73 -20.07 6.65 -1.70
N ALA A 74 -19.48 5.48 -1.86
CA ALA A 74 -19.77 4.60 -2.98
C ALA A 74 -21.23 4.15 -3.00
N GLU A 75 -21.76 3.75 -1.85
CA GLU A 75 -23.18 3.39 -1.68
C GLU A 75 -24.10 4.59 -1.92
N LYS A 76 -23.76 5.76 -1.36
CA LYS A 76 -24.53 7.00 -1.55
C LYS A 76 -24.68 7.42 -3.00
N TYR A 77 -23.63 7.20 -3.81
CA TYR A 77 -23.56 7.67 -5.19
C TYR A 77 -23.61 6.55 -6.24
N ASP A 78 -23.98 5.34 -5.85
CA ASP A 78 -24.07 4.15 -6.72
C ASP A 78 -22.78 3.95 -7.53
N ALA A 79 -21.65 3.84 -6.84
CA ALA A 79 -20.34 3.63 -7.41
C ALA A 79 -19.74 2.28 -6.99
N LEU A 80 -19.01 1.64 -7.91
CA LEU A 80 -18.19 0.48 -7.58
C LEU A 80 -16.91 0.89 -6.85
N VAL A 81 -16.39 0.03 -5.99
CA VAL A 81 -15.13 0.23 -5.27
C VAL A 81 -14.11 -0.80 -5.71
N MET A 82 -12.95 -0.32 -6.15
CA MET A 82 -11.76 -1.11 -6.42
C MET A 82 -10.65 -0.71 -5.45
N VAL A 83 -10.09 -1.68 -4.75
CA VAL A 83 -8.96 -1.47 -3.85
C VAL A 83 -7.75 -2.32 -4.25
N ASP A 84 -6.56 -1.71 -4.26
CA ASP A 84 -5.30 -2.42 -4.42
C ASP A 84 -4.74 -2.78 -3.03
N GLU A 85 -4.71 -4.08 -2.74
CA GLU A 85 -4.22 -4.65 -1.49
C GLU A 85 -2.72 -5.02 -1.54
N SER A 86 -1.98 -4.56 -2.52
CA SER A 86 -0.58 -4.97 -2.74
C SER A 86 0.37 -4.65 -1.57
N HIS A 87 0.03 -3.71 -0.71
CA HIS A 87 0.79 -3.37 0.51
C HIS A 87 0.02 -3.67 1.80
N SER A 88 -1.18 -4.16 1.70
CA SER A 88 -2.07 -4.41 2.85
C SER A 88 -2.36 -5.88 3.08
N ALA A 89 -2.65 -6.66 2.04
CA ALA A 89 -2.90 -8.09 2.19
C ALA A 89 -1.66 -8.82 2.71
N GLY A 90 -1.84 -9.66 3.72
CA GLY A 90 -0.80 -10.32 4.49
C GLY A 90 -0.16 -9.44 5.58
N VAL A 91 -0.58 -8.16 5.72
CA VAL A 91 0.11 -7.16 6.55
C VAL A 91 -0.83 -6.46 7.53
N VAL A 92 -1.98 -5.95 7.09
CA VAL A 92 -2.90 -5.19 7.97
C VAL A 92 -4.18 -5.96 8.23
N GLY A 93 -4.87 -5.58 9.30
CA GLY A 93 -6.00 -6.30 9.84
C GLY A 93 -5.57 -7.24 10.98
N ALA A 94 -6.51 -7.78 11.73
CA ALA A 94 -6.24 -8.65 12.89
C ALA A 94 -5.61 -9.99 12.48
N THR A 95 -5.90 -10.46 11.27
CA THR A 95 -5.39 -11.72 10.71
C THR A 95 -4.67 -11.53 9.37
N GLY A 96 -4.31 -10.27 9.02
CA GLY A 96 -3.61 -9.95 7.79
C GLY A 96 -4.46 -10.02 6.51
N HIS A 97 -5.78 -9.96 6.64
CA HIS A 97 -6.69 -9.99 5.47
C HIS A 97 -6.86 -8.62 4.78
N GLY A 98 -6.01 -7.65 5.09
CA GLY A 98 -5.96 -6.37 4.39
C GLY A 98 -6.89 -5.31 4.98
N VAL A 99 -7.12 -4.26 4.17
CA VAL A 99 -7.85 -3.08 4.66
C VAL A 99 -9.33 -3.33 4.88
N SER A 100 -9.92 -4.28 4.16
CA SER A 100 -11.34 -4.61 4.38
C SER A 100 -11.59 -5.26 5.74
N GLU A 101 -10.62 -6.01 6.27
CA GLU A 101 -10.66 -6.50 7.64
C GLU A 101 -10.48 -5.34 8.63
N LEU A 102 -9.44 -4.54 8.41
CA LEU A 102 -9.10 -3.42 9.30
C LEU A 102 -10.24 -2.41 9.41
N CYS A 103 -10.85 -2.04 8.29
CA CYS A 103 -11.94 -1.03 8.22
C CYS A 103 -13.35 -1.65 8.30
N LYS A 104 -13.47 -2.97 8.47
CA LYS A 104 -14.76 -3.70 8.55
C LYS A 104 -15.65 -3.49 7.31
N THR A 105 -15.05 -3.50 6.13
CA THR A 105 -15.73 -3.24 4.84
C THR A 105 -15.91 -4.48 3.98
N TYR A 106 -15.87 -5.68 4.57
CA TYR A 106 -16.18 -6.91 3.85
C TYR A 106 -17.55 -6.85 3.18
N GLY A 107 -17.60 -7.28 1.92
CA GLY A 107 -18.82 -7.29 1.11
C GLY A 107 -19.21 -5.94 0.51
N ARG A 108 -18.47 -4.86 0.82
CA ARG A 108 -18.70 -3.51 0.30
C ARG A 108 -17.72 -3.09 -0.79
N VAL A 109 -16.67 -3.87 -1.01
CA VAL A 109 -15.67 -3.68 -2.08
C VAL A 109 -15.98 -4.64 -3.21
N ASP A 110 -16.03 -4.15 -4.44
CA ASP A 110 -16.39 -4.93 -5.62
C ASP A 110 -15.22 -5.64 -6.28
N ILE A 111 -14.02 -5.00 -6.23
CA ILE A 111 -12.81 -5.49 -6.89
C ILE A 111 -11.61 -5.32 -5.97
N TYR A 112 -10.87 -6.39 -5.78
CA TYR A 112 -9.58 -6.40 -5.11
C TYR A 112 -8.49 -6.73 -6.11
N THR A 113 -7.39 -5.99 -6.06
CA THR A 113 -6.15 -6.35 -6.75
C THR A 113 -5.04 -6.57 -5.74
N GLY A 114 -4.10 -7.43 -6.04
CA GLY A 114 -3.00 -7.70 -5.17
C GLY A 114 -1.80 -8.27 -5.93
N THR A 115 -0.63 -8.26 -5.29
CA THR A 115 0.59 -8.81 -5.85
C THR A 115 1.05 -10.04 -5.10
N LEU A 116 1.61 -11.00 -5.82
CA LEU A 116 2.30 -12.16 -5.25
C LEU A 116 3.79 -11.87 -4.99
N GLY A 117 4.29 -10.70 -5.43
CA GLY A 117 5.69 -10.31 -5.33
C GLY A 117 6.08 -9.52 -4.09
N LYS A 118 5.26 -9.54 -3.03
CA LYS A 118 5.53 -8.84 -1.75
C LYS A 118 5.31 -9.80 -0.57
N ALA A 119 4.32 -9.54 0.29
CA ALA A 119 4.05 -10.34 1.49
C ALA A 119 3.78 -11.83 1.18
N PHE A 120 3.18 -12.12 0.02
CA PHE A 120 2.80 -13.48 -0.39
C PHE A 120 3.89 -14.29 -1.11
N GLY A 121 5.15 -13.91 -1.09
CA GLY A 121 6.17 -14.83 -1.56
C GLY A 121 7.34 -14.24 -2.30
N GLY A 122 7.35 -12.95 -2.61
CA GLY A 122 8.53 -12.27 -3.15
C GLY A 122 8.91 -12.59 -4.60
N ALA A 123 8.13 -13.39 -5.33
CA ALA A 123 8.41 -13.73 -6.72
C ALA A 123 7.83 -12.68 -7.68
N LEU A 124 6.85 -13.04 -8.48
CA LEU A 124 6.21 -12.17 -9.46
C LEU A 124 4.74 -12.50 -9.60
N GLY A 125 4.02 -11.64 -10.31
CA GLY A 125 2.62 -11.84 -10.59
C GLY A 125 1.70 -11.15 -9.60
N GLY A 126 0.42 -11.33 -9.84
CA GLY A 126 -0.63 -10.75 -9.03
C GLY A 126 -1.97 -11.40 -9.35
N PHE A 127 -2.99 -10.91 -8.70
CA PHE A 127 -4.35 -11.41 -8.87
C PHE A 127 -5.35 -10.27 -8.86
N THR A 128 -6.49 -10.53 -9.47
CA THR A 128 -7.69 -9.72 -9.33
C THR A 128 -8.81 -10.64 -8.87
N THR A 129 -9.50 -10.25 -7.81
CA THR A 129 -10.66 -10.97 -7.28
C THR A 129 -11.79 -10.01 -6.98
N GLY A 130 -13.01 -10.50 -6.85
CA GLY A 130 -14.19 -9.69 -6.61
C GLY A 130 -15.48 -10.40 -7.04
N ARG A 131 -16.49 -9.61 -7.37
CA ARG A 131 -17.79 -10.14 -7.80
C ARG A 131 -17.63 -11.02 -9.03
N LYS A 132 -18.34 -12.16 -9.02
CA LYS A 132 -18.21 -13.20 -10.06
C LYS A 132 -18.42 -12.63 -11.46
N GLU A 133 -19.43 -11.77 -11.64
CA GLU A 133 -19.78 -11.18 -12.93
C GLU A 133 -18.65 -10.33 -13.50
N ILE A 134 -17.94 -9.59 -12.65
CA ILE A 134 -16.78 -8.77 -13.02
C ILE A 134 -15.61 -9.67 -13.44
N ILE A 135 -15.33 -10.71 -12.65
CA ILE A 135 -14.22 -11.64 -12.92
C ILE A 135 -14.48 -12.44 -14.21
N ASP A 136 -15.69 -12.91 -14.42
CA ASP A 136 -16.07 -13.61 -15.65
C ASP A 136 -15.93 -12.70 -16.88
N MET A 137 -16.34 -11.43 -16.78
CA MET A 137 -16.15 -10.42 -17.83
C MET A 137 -14.66 -10.16 -18.11
N LEU A 138 -13.84 -10.02 -17.07
CA LEU A 138 -12.39 -9.80 -17.21
C LEU A 138 -11.72 -10.99 -17.93
N ARG A 139 -12.09 -12.22 -17.59
CA ARG A 139 -11.58 -13.44 -18.26
C ARG A 139 -11.88 -13.48 -19.76
N GLN A 140 -12.99 -12.87 -20.18
CA GLN A 140 -13.40 -12.84 -21.59
C GLN A 140 -12.90 -11.60 -22.34
N SER A 141 -12.58 -10.51 -21.65
CA SER A 141 -12.35 -9.20 -22.26
C SER A 141 -10.98 -8.59 -21.97
N SER A 142 -10.31 -9.02 -20.90
CA SER A 142 -8.99 -8.47 -20.52
C SER A 142 -7.91 -8.95 -21.48
N ARG A 143 -7.41 -8.04 -22.32
CA ARG A 143 -6.36 -8.36 -23.30
C ARG A 143 -5.09 -8.94 -22.66
N PRO A 144 -4.56 -8.41 -21.54
CA PRO A 144 -3.42 -9.03 -20.88
C PRO A 144 -3.69 -10.47 -20.43
N TYR A 145 -4.88 -10.77 -19.96
CA TYR A 145 -5.26 -12.12 -19.55
C TYR A 145 -5.36 -13.07 -20.76
N LEU A 146 -5.94 -12.59 -21.87
CA LEU A 146 -6.20 -13.42 -23.07
C LEU A 146 -4.93 -13.67 -23.90
N PHE A 147 -4.01 -12.69 -23.93
CA PHE A 147 -2.89 -12.71 -24.90
C PHE A 147 -1.51 -12.76 -24.24
N SER A 148 -1.42 -12.70 -22.90
CA SER A 148 -0.16 -12.92 -22.19
C SER A 148 -0.09 -14.35 -21.64
N ASN A 149 1.14 -14.85 -21.45
CA ASN A 149 1.33 -16.13 -20.81
C ASN A 149 0.85 -16.12 -19.35
N SER A 150 0.37 -17.25 -18.88
CA SER A 150 0.01 -17.48 -17.48
C SER A 150 1.25 -17.43 -16.58
N LEU A 151 1.03 -17.23 -15.27
CA LEU A 151 2.09 -17.37 -14.28
C LEU A 151 2.67 -18.78 -14.30
N ALA A 152 3.97 -18.90 -14.03
CA ALA A 152 4.62 -20.20 -13.96
C ALA A 152 3.98 -21.09 -12.86
N PRO A 153 3.78 -22.39 -13.08
CA PRO A 153 3.16 -23.28 -12.10
C PRO A 153 3.88 -23.29 -10.75
N SER A 154 5.21 -23.11 -10.72
CA SER A 154 6.00 -23.01 -9.49
C SER A 154 5.61 -21.80 -8.64
N ILE A 155 5.31 -20.65 -9.26
CA ILE A 155 4.85 -19.44 -8.56
C ILE A 155 3.45 -19.64 -7.99
N ILE A 156 2.56 -20.27 -8.77
CA ILE A 156 1.20 -20.58 -8.32
C ILE A 156 1.25 -21.57 -7.16
N GLY A 157 2.03 -22.65 -7.27
CA GLY A 157 2.19 -23.64 -6.20
C GLY A 157 2.72 -23.02 -4.90
N ALA A 158 3.77 -22.20 -4.98
CA ALA A 158 4.31 -21.49 -3.82
C ALA A 158 3.27 -20.53 -3.20
N SER A 159 2.54 -19.80 -4.02
CA SER A 159 1.52 -18.85 -3.54
C SER A 159 0.36 -19.58 -2.85
N LEU A 160 -0.09 -20.70 -3.39
CA LEU A 160 -1.14 -21.51 -2.75
C LEU A 160 -0.72 -22.03 -1.38
N GLU A 161 0.55 -22.46 -1.23
CA GLU A 161 1.07 -22.91 0.07
C GLU A 161 1.16 -21.73 1.06
N VAL A 162 1.60 -20.53 0.62
CA VAL A 162 1.61 -19.34 1.47
C VAL A 162 0.20 -18.98 1.95
N PHE A 163 -0.81 -19.01 1.08
CA PHE A 163 -2.20 -18.76 1.49
C PHE A 163 -2.70 -19.80 2.49
N LYS A 164 -2.32 -21.07 2.32
CA LYS A 164 -2.64 -22.12 3.29
C LYS A 164 -2.00 -21.86 4.64
N MET A 165 -0.69 -21.56 4.68
CA MET A 165 0.04 -21.23 5.91
C MET A 165 -0.61 -20.06 6.66
N LEU A 166 -0.92 -18.97 5.96
CA LEU A 166 -1.55 -17.78 6.56
C LEU A 166 -2.97 -18.05 7.07
N LYS A 167 -3.67 -19.01 6.47
CA LYS A 167 -5.00 -19.41 6.94
C LYS A 167 -4.95 -20.29 8.19
N GLU A 168 -3.91 -21.09 8.33
CA GLU A 168 -3.75 -22.07 9.41
C GLU A 168 -3.09 -21.48 10.67
N ASP A 169 -2.21 -20.50 10.50
CA ASP A 169 -1.42 -19.91 11.60
C ASP A 169 -1.19 -18.41 11.44
N ASN A 170 -1.62 -17.65 12.45
CA ASN A 170 -1.45 -16.19 12.50
C ASN A 170 -0.09 -15.74 13.10
N SER A 171 0.73 -16.65 13.57
CA SER A 171 1.95 -16.32 14.32
C SER A 171 2.96 -15.49 13.54
N ILE A 172 3.03 -15.66 12.20
CA ILE A 172 3.88 -14.85 11.33
C ILE A 172 3.40 -13.40 11.30
N HIS A 173 2.09 -13.21 11.16
CA HIS A 173 1.48 -11.88 11.18
C HIS A 173 1.64 -11.20 12.55
N ASP A 174 1.39 -11.91 13.64
CA ASP A 174 1.52 -11.38 15.01
C ASP A 174 2.96 -10.90 15.25
N ARG A 175 3.97 -11.70 14.85
CA ARG A 175 5.38 -11.31 14.91
C ARG A 175 5.71 -10.09 14.07
N LEU A 176 5.08 -9.93 12.88
CA LEU A 176 5.22 -8.73 12.11
C LEU A 176 4.69 -7.50 12.87
N VAL A 177 3.50 -7.59 13.43
CA VAL A 177 2.87 -6.52 14.23
C VAL A 177 3.74 -6.14 15.42
N GLU A 178 4.27 -7.14 16.13
CA GLU A 178 5.20 -6.94 17.26
C GLU A 178 6.47 -6.20 16.83
N ASN A 179 7.10 -6.64 15.74
CA ASN A 179 8.31 -6.01 15.19
C ASN A 179 8.05 -4.56 14.75
N VAL A 180 6.92 -4.29 14.11
CA VAL A 180 6.52 -2.94 13.67
C VAL A 180 6.34 -2.01 14.86
N ASN A 181 5.56 -2.44 15.85
CA ASN A 181 5.31 -1.65 17.05
C ASN A 181 6.61 -1.36 17.80
N TYR A 182 7.43 -2.39 18.02
CA TYR A 182 8.72 -2.24 18.69
C TYR A 182 9.64 -1.23 17.99
N PHE A 183 9.85 -1.39 16.69
CA PHE A 183 10.72 -0.50 15.92
C PHE A 183 10.21 0.94 15.97
N ARG A 184 8.92 1.14 15.68
CA ARG A 184 8.29 2.45 15.67
C ARG A 184 8.39 3.17 17.02
N ASP A 185 8.04 2.45 18.11
CA ASP A 185 8.04 3.04 19.45
C ASP A 185 9.45 3.45 19.89
N LYS A 186 10.45 2.62 19.59
CA LYS A 186 11.86 2.93 19.88
C LYS A 186 12.38 4.11 19.07
N MET A 187 12.02 4.19 17.79
CA MET A 187 12.42 5.29 16.92
C MET A 187 11.76 6.61 17.35
N MET A 188 10.47 6.60 17.69
CA MET A 188 9.80 7.79 18.22
C MET A 188 10.36 8.20 19.57
N ALA A 189 10.65 7.27 20.47
CA ALA A 189 11.29 7.54 21.74
C ALA A 189 12.71 8.15 21.59
N ALA A 190 13.41 7.80 20.51
CA ALA A 190 14.71 8.40 20.15
C ALA A 190 14.58 9.80 19.54
N GLY A 191 13.38 10.30 19.26
CA GLY A 191 13.13 11.65 18.74
C GLY A 191 12.91 11.74 17.23
N PHE A 192 12.78 10.61 16.53
CA PHE A 192 12.45 10.64 15.10
C PHE A 192 10.98 10.97 14.86
N ASP A 193 10.73 11.78 13.84
CA ASP A 193 9.40 12.02 13.31
C ASP A 193 9.03 10.88 12.36
N ILE A 194 8.02 10.09 12.76
CA ILE A 194 7.49 8.97 11.97
C ILE A 194 6.02 9.22 11.68
N LYS A 195 5.65 9.19 10.40
CA LYS A 195 4.23 9.30 10.01
C LYS A 195 3.40 8.19 10.66
N PRO A 196 2.23 8.52 11.22
CA PRO A 196 1.33 7.51 11.77
C PRO A 196 0.93 6.48 10.72
N THR A 197 1.01 5.21 11.09
CA THR A 197 0.64 4.09 10.21
C THR A 197 0.17 2.88 11.01
N GLN A 198 -0.67 2.06 10.41
CA GLN A 198 -1.04 0.73 10.88
C GLN A 198 -0.45 -0.38 10.01
N SER A 199 0.43 -0.02 9.08
CA SER A 199 1.11 -0.96 8.18
C SER A 199 2.54 -1.27 8.62
N ALA A 200 3.19 -2.18 7.93
CA ALA A 200 4.60 -2.53 8.15
C ALA A 200 5.60 -1.50 7.55
N ILE A 201 5.10 -0.40 7.03
CA ILE A 201 5.90 0.69 6.46
C ILE A 201 6.06 1.78 7.52
N CYS A 202 7.32 2.11 7.86
CA CYS A 202 7.65 3.24 8.73
C CYS A 202 8.37 4.31 7.91
N ALA A 203 7.72 5.45 7.72
CA ALA A 203 8.31 6.61 7.03
C ALA A 203 8.98 7.51 8.07
N VAL A 204 10.31 7.45 8.14
CA VAL A 204 11.15 8.31 8.98
C VAL A 204 11.38 9.61 8.23
N MET A 205 10.76 10.70 8.69
CA MET A 205 10.74 11.97 8.00
C MET A 205 12.06 12.72 8.15
N LEU A 206 12.61 13.18 7.02
CA LEU A 206 13.84 13.98 6.97
C LEU A 206 13.61 15.32 6.24
N TYR A 207 12.51 15.44 5.48
CA TYR A 207 12.05 16.63 4.77
C TYR A 207 12.99 17.13 3.66
N ASP A 208 14.31 17.02 3.82
CA ASP A 208 15.33 17.49 2.89
C ASP A 208 15.86 16.36 2.00
N ALA A 209 15.88 16.55 0.67
CA ALA A 209 16.27 15.55 -0.29
C ALA A 209 17.77 15.17 -0.23
N PRO A 210 18.72 16.14 -0.23
CA PRO A 210 20.14 15.84 -0.02
C PRO A 210 20.43 15.13 1.29
N LEU A 211 19.74 15.51 2.38
CA LEU A 211 19.88 14.86 3.68
C LEU A 211 19.43 13.40 3.61
N SER A 212 18.29 13.10 2.96
CA SER A 212 17.79 11.73 2.86
C SER A 212 18.76 10.81 2.09
N GLN A 213 19.45 11.31 1.08
CA GLN A 213 20.48 10.57 0.35
C GLN A 213 21.72 10.32 1.23
N ARG A 214 22.25 11.36 1.88
CA ARG A 214 23.39 11.21 2.79
C ARG A 214 23.07 10.25 3.92
N TYR A 215 21.86 10.35 4.47
CA TYR A 215 21.39 9.49 5.55
C TYR A 215 21.37 8.03 5.13
N ALA A 216 20.79 7.72 3.96
CA ALA A 216 20.74 6.36 3.43
C ALA A 216 22.16 5.80 3.17
N ASN A 217 23.07 6.59 2.60
CA ASN A 217 24.45 6.19 2.37
C ASN A 217 25.19 5.88 3.69
N ARG A 218 25.02 6.74 4.71
CA ARG A 218 25.63 6.51 6.03
C ARG A 218 25.07 5.26 6.70
N LEU A 219 23.76 5.00 6.59
CA LEU A 219 23.17 3.77 7.12
C LEU A 219 23.71 2.53 6.41
N LEU A 220 23.99 2.60 5.11
CA LEU A 220 24.60 1.50 4.37
C LEU A 220 26.00 1.17 4.91
N GLU A 221 26.81 2.18 5.28
CA GLU A 221 28.12 1.99 5.93
C GLU A 221 28.00 1.33 7.32
N GLU A 222 26.88 1.55 8.03
CA GLU A 222 26.55 0.87 9.29
C GLU A 222 25.95 -0.54 9.04
N GLY A 223 25.85 -0.98 7.79
CA GLY A 223 25.30 -2.28 7.39
C GLY A 223 23.77 -2.33 7.39
N ILE A 224 23.10 -1.18 7.28
CA ILE A 224 21.64 -1.07 7.17
C ILE A 224 21.27 -0.58 5.77
N TYR A 225 20.66 -1.46 5.00
CA TYR A 225 20.19 -1.13 3.65
C TYR A 225 18.82 -0.50 3.68
N VAL A 226 18.75 0.78 3.35
CA VAL A 226 17.51 1.56 3.20
C VAL A 226 17.61 2.50 2.00
N THR A 227 16.47 3.04 1.57
CA THR A 227 16.40 3.99 0.45
C THR A 227 15.79 5.31 0.92
N GLY A 228 16.45 6.41 0.57
CA GLY A 228 15.89 7.75 0.70
C GLY A 228 14.90 8.03 -0.43
N PHE A 229 13.69 8.46 -0.07
CA PHE A 229 12.67 8.87 -1.02
C PHE A 229 12.51 10.39 -0.97
N TYR A 230 12.54 11.00 -2.15
CA TYR A 230 12.43 12.45 -2.35
C TYR A 230 11.72 12.74 -3.67
N TYR A 231 11.48 14.02 -3.97
CA TYR A 231 10.84 14.42 -5.21
C TYR A 231 11.61 13.87 -6.45
N PRO A 232 10.92 13.35 -7.49
CA PRO A 232 9.48 13.36 -7.71
C PRO A 232 8.71 12.16 -7.12
N VAL A 233 9.36 11.26 -6.37
CA VAL A 233 8.71 10.06 -5.80
C VAL A 233 7.77 10.42 -4.66
N VAL A 234 8.15 11.40 -3.85
CA VAL A 234 7.30 12.01 -2.81
C VAL A 234 7.22 13.52 -3.04
N PRO A 235 6.27 14.27 -2.46
CA PRO A 235 6.18 15.71 -2.63
C PRO A 235 7.48 16.44 -2.21
N LYS A 236 7.70 17.63 -2.79
CA LYS A 236 8.82 18.50 -2.36
C LYS A 236 8.68 18.85 -0.88
N GLY A 237 9.79 18.81 -0.15
CA GLY A 237 9.81 19.07 1.29
C GLY A 237 9.31 17.89 2.15
N GLU A 238 9.07 16.72 1.56
CA GLU A 238 8.62 15.53 2.27
C GLU A 238 9.56 14.34 2.10
N ALA A 239 10.86 14.61 1.96
CA ALA A 239 11.86 13.54 1.85
C ALA A 239 11.91 12.70 3.13
N ARG A 240 12.16 11.40 2.97
CA ARG A 240 12.11 10.42 4.06
C ARG A 240 12.99 9.22 3.78
N ILE A 241 13.31 8.46 4.82
CA ILE A 241 13.73 7.07 4.72
C ILE A 241 12.51 6.20 4.93
N ARG A 242 12.18 5.34 3.95
CA ARG A 242 11.11 4.36 4.11
C ARG A 242 11.68 3.05 4.62
N VAL A 243 11.33 2.68 5.84
CA VAL A 243 11.68 1.39 6.42
C VAL A 243 10.53 0.41 6.19
N GLN A 244 10.85 -0.77 5.70
CA GLN A 244 9.91 -1.87 5.54
C GLN A 244 10.24 -2.96 6.55
N LEU A 245 9.37 -3.16 7.54
CA LEU A 245 9.53 -4.20 8.55
C LEU A 245 9.07 -5.57 8.02
N SER A 246 9.65 -6.63 8.58
CA SER A 246 9.35 -8.01 8.23
C SER A 246 9.18 -8.86 9.50
N ALA A 247 8.32 -9.87 9.41
CA ALA A 247 8.23 -10.91 10.44
C ALA A 247 9.54 -11.70 10.62
N GLY A 248 10.40 -11.70 9.59
CA GLY A 248 11.70 -12.37 9.63
C GLY A 248 12.80 -11.58 10.36
N HIS A 249 12.57 -10.31 10.73
CA HIS A 249 13.55 -9.57 11.51
C HIS A 249 13.61 -10.09 12.95
N THR A 250 14.83 -10.32 13.43
CA THR A 250 15.06 -10.64 14.85
C THR A 250 15.12 -9.36 15.68
N ARG A 251 14.99 -9.48 17.00
CA ARG A 251 15.10 -8.36 17.92
C ARG A 251 16.48 -7.68 17.83
N GLU A 252 17.54 -8.47 17.73
CA GLU A 252 18.91 -7.99 17.60
C GLU A 252 19.12 -7.19 16.31
N GLN A 253 18.49 -7.63 15.22
CA GLN A 253 18.54 -6.89 13.94
C GLN A 253 17.81 -5.56 14.03
N LEU A 254 16.67 -5.53 14.70
CA LEU A 254 15.91 -4.28 14.93
C LEU A 254 16.70 -3.32 15.83
N ASP A 255 17.29 -3.82 16.92
CA ASP A 255 18.11 -3.03 17.84
C ASP A 255 19.33 -2.45 17.13
N LYS A 256 20.02 -3.25 16.30
CA LYS A 256 21.12 -2.79 15.46
C LYS A 256 20.68 -1.68 14.53
N ALA A 257 19.53 -1.83 13.85
CA ALA A 257 19.00 -0.83 12.94
C ALA A 257 18.66 0.47 13.69
N ILE A 258 17.98 0.39 14.83
CA ILE A 258 17.64 1.56 15.67
C ILE A 258 18.91 2.29 16.11
N ALA A 259 19.91 1.56 16.60
CA ALA A 259 21.20 2.13 17.04
C ALA A 259 21.91 2.86 15.88
N ALA A 260 21.92 2.26 14.67
CA ALA A 260 22.49 2.88 13.49
C ALA A 260 21.72 4.16 13.09
N PHE A 261 20.39 4.12 13.09
CA PHE A 261 19.57 5.32 12.85
C PHE A 261 19.88 6.44 13.86
N VAL A 262 19.97 6.13 15.15
CA VAL A 262 20.28 7.12 16.19
C VAL A 262 21.68 7.70 16.00
N LYS A 263 22.68 6.86 15.75
CA LYS A 263 24.06 7.29 15.48
C LYS A 263 24.12 8.26 14.31
N VAL A 264 23.60 7.85 13.15
CA VAL A 264 23.59 8.67 11.93
C VAL A 264 22.72 9.91 12.11
N GLY A 265 21.62 9.81 12.87
CA GLY A 265 20.76 10.95 13.20
C GLY A 265 21.49 12.04 13.96
N LYS A 266 22.34 11.68 14.93
CA LYS A 266 23.19 12.64 15.65
C LYS A 266 24.31 13.19 14.76
N GLU A 267 24.98 12.34 13.98
CA GLU A 267 26.05 12.76 13.06
C GLU A 267 25.56 13.81 12.03
N LEU A 268 24.36 13.66 11.53
CA LEU A 268 23.78 14.53 10.49
C LEU A 268 22.85 15.62 11.04
N GLY A 269 22.76 15.78 12.36
CA GLY A 269 21.97 16.83 13.00
C GLY A 269 20.46 16.67 12.92
N VAL A 270 19.96 15.46 12.67
CA VAL A 270 18.52 15.12 12.70
C VAL A 270 18.05 14.97 14.15
N LEU A 271 18.90 14.41 14.99
CA LEU A 271 18.69 14.28 16.44
C LEU A 271 19.63 15.21 17.20
N LYS A 272 19.17 15.68 18.35
CA LYS A 272 19.97 16.48 19.29
C LYS A 272 20.91 15.61 20.13
#